data_a94177f3c182b78a8ba3fad8d765b010
#
_entry.id   a94177f3c182b78a8ba3fad8d765b010
#
_cell.length_a   1.000
_cell.length_b   1.000
_cell.length_c   1.000
_cell.angle_alpha   90.00
_cell.angle_beta   90.00
_cell.angle_gamma   90.00
#
_symmetry.space_group_name_H-M   'P 1'
#
loop_
_entity.id
_entity.type
_entity.pdbx_description
1 polymer ?
#
loop_
_entity_poly.entity_id
_entity_poly.type
_entity_poly.pdbx_seq_one_letter_code
_entity_poly.pdbx_strand_id
1 'polypeptide(L)'
;EEKYSVLKTKGNYNNEIGMPLTILKIRDYHQIAVIEMGISDFEEMHKLAKVSRPDVCVITNIGTCHLENLGDRDGVFKAKTEMFDYVAQDCFVVLNGDDDKLINVKDVNGNQPVFFGVETDQPVQAVEYSAMGIHGTRAKIKYFDKTMETMIPIPGFHMIYNAMAATCIGVHFGMTLEEIDRGIRNLKAIGGRNNIFTSGGITVIDDCYNANPMSMEASLKVLNQAEGRKVAILGSMFELGEKEKELHRQVGLVASGLNLDLVICIGELAFHIAEGAKNGKAEVLYFEKKEDFETEMLQYLKPGDTVLIKASNGMKFNTLVNRIKGKETL
;
A
#
# COMPACT_ATOMS: atom_id res chain seq x y z
N GLU A 1 -3.08 -13.87 -13.72
CA GLU A 1 -3.33 -15.32 -13.50
C GLU A 1 -4.69 -15.78 -14.11
N GLU A 2 -5.58 -14.87 -14.47
CA GLU A 2 -6.86 -15.21 -15.16
C GLU A 2 -6.66 -15.76 -16.58
N LYS A 3 -5.52 -15.45 -17.21
CA LYS A 3 -5.23 -15.82 -18.59
C LYS A 3 -3.88 -16.51 -18.75
N TYR A 4 -2.89 -16.15 -17.96
CA TYR A 4 -1.50 -16.56 -18.14
C TYR A 4 -0.97 -17.35 -16.96
N SER A 5 0.02 -18.20 -17.21
CA SER A 5 0.85 -18.79 -16.18
C SER A 5 1.84 -17.75 -15.68
N VAL A 6 1.69 -17.32 -14.43
CA VAL A 6 2.42 -16.16 -13.88
C VAL A 6 3.33 -16.58 -12.73
N LEU A 7 4.61 -16.21 -12.82
CA LEU A 7 5.48 -16.13 -11.66
C LEU A 7 5.32 -14.73 -11.04
N LYS A 8 5.18 -14.63 -9.72
CA LYS A 8 5.14 -13.33 -9.01
C LYS A 8 6.02 -13.35 -7.78
N THR A 9 6.53 -12.19 -7.42
CA THR A 9 7.25 -11.98 -6.16
C THR A 9 6.41 -12.47 -4.99
N LYS A 10 7.01 -13.29 -4.12
CA LYS A 10 6.35 -13.81 -2.92
C LYS A 10 6.84 -13.05 -1.69
N GLY A 11 5.90 -12.57 -0.87
CA GLY A 11 6.22 -11.85 0.36
C GLY A 11 6.99 -10.56 0.06
N ASN A 12 8.16 -10.41 0.66
CA ASN A 12 9.05 -9.26 0.52
C ASN A 12 10.34 -9.60 -0.25
N TYR A 13 10.33 -10.58 -1.16
CA TYR A 13 11.50 -10.97 -1.95
C TYR A 13 11.75 -9.98 -3.09
N ASN A 14 11.86 -8.69 -2.73
CA ASN A 14 11.95 -7.55 -3.64
C ASN A 14 13.29 -6.79 -3.57
N ASN A 15 14.24 -7.26 -2.77
CA ASN A 15 15.57 -6.67 -2.59
C ASN A 15 16.65 -7.42 -3.40
N GLU A 16 17.92 -7.01 -3.26
CA GLU A 16 19.07 -7.57 -3.98
C GLU A 16 19.28 -9.09 -3.77
N ILE A 17 18.69 -9.68 -2.73
CA ILE A 17 18.75 -11.12 -2.47
C ILE A 17 17.44 -11.81 -2.93
N GLY A 18 16.30 -11.28 -2.52
CA GLY A 18 14.99 -11.91 -2.73
C GLY A 18 14.54 -11.89 -4.18
N MET A 19 14.79 -10.79 -4.90
CA MET A 19 14.38 -10.65 -6.29
C MET A 19 15.13 -11.61 -7.22
N PRO A 20 16.47 -11.75 -7.16
CA PRO A 20 17.18 -12.78 -7.95
C PRO A 20 16.70 -14.21 -7.62
N LEU A 21 16.43 -14.53 -6.36
CA LEU A 21 15.86 -15.82 -5.97
C LEU A 21 14.46 -16.04 -6.56
N THR A 22 13.70 -14.98 -6.78
CA THR A 22 12.41 -15.07 -7.47
C THR A 22 12.62 -15.33 -8.96
N ILE A 23 13.54 -14.61 -9.62
CA ILE A 23 13.86 -14.81 -11.04
C ILE A 23 14.36 -16.25 -11.31
N LEU A 24 15.20 -16.80 -10.44
CA LEU A 24 15.68 -18.17 -10.55
C LEU A 24 14.57 -19.24 -10.48
N LYS A 25 13.35 -18.87 -10.11
CA LYS A 25 12.18 -19.76 -10.14
C LYS A 25 11.42 -19.72 -11.47
N ILE A 26 11.84 -18.91 -12.43
CA ILE A 26 11.26 -18.93 -13.79
C ILE A 26 11.45 -20.31 -14.41
N ARG A 27 10.40 -20.82 -15.07
CA ARG A 27 10.38 -22.09 -15.79
C ARG A 27 9.72 -21.86 -17.14
N ASP A 28 9.93 -22.77 -18.08
CA ASP A 28 9.44 -22.69 -19.46
C ASP A 28 7.92 -22.55 -19.58
N TYR A 29 7.17 -22.98 -18.57
CA TYR A 29 5.72 -22.82 -18.54
C TYR A 29 5.24 -21.43 -18.05
N HIS A 30 6.10 -20.62 -17.45
CA HIS A 30 5.75 -19.25 -17.09
C HIS A 30 5.73 -18.36 -18.33
N GLN A 31 4.62 -17.67 -18.55
CA GLN A 31 4.44 -16.76 -19.67
C GLN A 31 4.74 -15.32 -19.27
N ILE A 32 4.49 -14.98 -18.00
CA ILE A 32 4.71 -13.64 -17.44
C ILE A 32 5.38 -13.77 -16.07
N ALA A 33 6.34 -12.89 -15.79
CA ALA A 33 6.91 -12.71 -14.46
C ALA A 33 6.57 -11.29 -13.95
N VAL A 34 5.87 -11.22 -12.81
CA VAL A 34 5.57 -9.95 -12.11
C VAL A 34 6.55 -9.81 -10.95
N ILE A 35 7.53 -8.94 -11.13
CA ILE A 35 8.66 -8.77 -10.20
C ILE A 35 8.51 -7.45 -9.47
N GLU A 36 8.35 -7.51 -8.15
CA GLU A 36 8.42 -6.35 -7.28
C GLU A 36 9.87 -5.98 -7.00
N MET A 37 10.21 -4.71 -7.14
CA MET A 37 11.53 -4.16 -6.83
C MET A 37 11.40 -3.10 -5.74
N GLY A 38 11.93 -3.41 -4.55
CA GLY A 38 11.97 -2.51 -3.40
C GLY A 38 13.33 -1.88 -3.27
N ILE A 39 13.36 -0.64 -2.82
CA ILE A 39 14.60 0.11 -2.58
C ILE A 39 14.54 0.79 -1.23
N SER A 40 15.70 0.97 -0.62
CA SER A 40 15.91 1.76 0.59
C SER A 40 16.97 2.85 0.37
N ASP A 41 17.81 2.72 -0.67
CA ASP A 41 18.90 3.63 -0.98
C ASP A 41 19.07 3.81 -2.49
N PHE A 42 19.89 4.79 -2.91
CA PHE A 42 20.29 4.99 -4.30
C PHE A 42 21.07 3.78 -4.83
N GLU A 43 21.03 3.59 -6.15
CA GLU A 43 21.68 2.51 -6.90
C GLU A 43 21.16 1.09 -6.61
N GLU A 44 20.25 0.90 -5.65
CA GLU A 44 19.62 -0.41 -5.44
C GLU A 44 18.69 -0.75 -6.60
N MET A 45 17.84 0.20 -7.06
CA MET A 45 16.98 -0.01 -8.22
C MET A 45 17.79 -0.27 -9.48
N HIS A 46 18.91 0.42 -9.67
CA HIS A 46 19.84 0.20 -10.78
C HIS A 46 20.30 -1.27 -10.84
N LYS A 47 20.71 -1.85 -9.70
CA LYS A 47 21.14 -3.26 -9.62
C LYS A 47 19.99 -4.22 -9.90
N LEU A 48 18.81 -3.96 -9.32
CA LEU A 48 17.62 -4.80 -9.51
C LEU A 48 17.16 -4.77 -10.98
N ALA A 49 17.07 -3.60 -11.58
CA ALA A 49 16.67 -3.44 -12.98
C ALA A 49 17.66 -4.07 -13.96
N LYS A 50 18.97 -3.98 -13.67
CA LYS A 50 20.02 -4.64 -14.46
C LYS A 50 19.86 -6.15 -14.52
N VAL A 51 19.37 -6.76 -13.44
CA VAL A 51 19.10 -8.21 -13.36
C VAL A 51 17.77 -8.57 -14.01
N SER A 52 16.71 -7.80 -13.76
CA SER A 52 15.36 -8.10 -14.24
C SER A 52 15.15 -7.74 -15.72
N ARG A 53 15.75 -6.64 -16.21
CA ARG A 53 15.59 -6.11 -17.58
C ARG A 53 14.13 -6.11 -18.01
N PRO A 54 13.29 -5.27 -17.41
CA PRO A 54 11.85 -5.36 -17.58
C PRO A 54 11.39 -4.98 -18.99
N ASP A 55 10.49 -5.78 -19.57
CA ASP A 55 9.75 -5.47 -20.80
C ASP A 55 8.57 -4.52 -20.51
N VAL A 56 8.10 -4.50 -19.28
CA VAL A 56 7.05 -3.61 -18.78
C VAL A 56 7.49 -3.02 -17.44
N CYS A 57 7.44 -1.71 -17.29
CA CYS A 57 7.71 -1.07 -16.00
C CYS A 57 6.51 -0.26 -15.50
N VAL A 58 6.30 -0.29 -14.19
CA VAL A 58 5.20 0.40 -13.52
C VAL A 58 5.73 1.13 -12.29
N ILE A 59 5.43 2.42 -12.18
CA ILE A 59 5.62 3.17 -10.93
C ILE A 59 4.27 3.72 -10.49
N THR A 60 3.81 3.26 -9.34
CA THR A 60 2.46 3.61 -8.83
C THR A 60 2.40 4.97 -8.16
N ASN A 61 3.46 5.38 -7.48
CA ASN A 61 3.57 6.70 -6.84
C ASN A 61 5.00 6.98 -6.38
N ILE A 62 5.27 8.26 -6.10
CA ILE A 62 6.47 8.75 -5.44
C ILE A 62 6.05 9.23 -4.03
N GLY A 63 6.13 8.32 -3.07
CA GLY A 63 5.76 8.57 -1.67
C GLY A 63 6.89 9.13 -0.82
N THR A 64 6.71 9.05 0.50
CA THR A 64 7.65 9.53 1.54
C THR A 64 8.25 8.35 2.32
N CYS A 65 8.68 7.31 1.62
CA CYS A 65 9.36 6.16 2.23
C CYS A 65 10.89 6.34 2.15
N HIS A 66 11.60 5.78 3.12
CA HIS A 66 13.08 5.75 3.15
C HIS A 66 13.73 7.14 3.06
N LEU A 67 13.09 8.17 3.62
CA LEU A 67 13.59 9.56 3.57
C LEU A 67 14.92 9.74 4.31
N GLU A 68 15.23 8.87 5.25
CA GLU A 68 16.52 8.86 5.95
C GLU A 68 17.70 8.75 4.96
N ASN A 69 17.58 7.89 3.95
CA ASN A 69 18.62 7.66 2.96
C ASN A 69 18.40 8.49 1.68
N LEU A 70 17.14 8.65 1.26
CA LEU A 70 16.80 9.30 0.00
C LEU A 70 16.55 10.81 0.14
N GLY A 71 16.48 11.34 1.36
CA GLY A 71 16.33 12.76 1.67
C GLY A 71 14.89 13.26 1.53
N ASP A 72 14.39 13.32 0.32
CA ASP A 72 13.05 13.85 0.00
C ASP A 72 12.38 13.08 -1.15
N ARG A 73 11.21 13.57 -1.59
CA ARG A 73 10.48 12.96 -2.72
C ARG A 73 11.23 13.04 -4.05
N ASP A 74 12.11 14.01 -4.24
CA ASP A 74 12.96 14.08 -5.43
C ASP A 74 14.01 12.96 -5.41
N GLY A 75 14.57 12.68 -4.24
CA GLY A 75 15.45 11.53 -4.05
C GLY A 75 14.73 10.19 -4.28
N VAL A 76 13.51 10.04 -3.74
CA VAL A 76 12.68 8.83 -4.01
C VAL A 76 12.37 8.68 -5.49
N PHE A 77 12.04 9.77 -6.18
CA PHE A 77 11.81 9.77 -7.64
C PHE A 77 13.06 9.34 -8.39
N LYS A 78 14.21 9.97 -8.09
CA LYS A 78 15.50 9.64 -8.71
C LYS A 78 15.82 8.15 -8.52
N ALA A 79 15.74 7.65 -7.29
CA ALA A 79 16.06 6.26 -6.99
C ALA A 79 15.12 5.27 -7.70
N LYS A 80 13.80 5.53 -7.73
CA LYS A 80 12.87 4.64 -8.44
C LYS A 80 13.02 4.67 -9.95
N THR A 81 13.38 5.81 -10.55
CA THR A 81 13.56 5.94 -12.00
C THR A 81 14.89 5.39 -12.51
N GLU A 82 15.82 5.01 -11.65
CA GLU A 82 17.03 4.25 -12.05
C GLU A 82 16.68 2.96 -12.82
N MET A 83 15.46 2.41 -12.65
CA MET A 83 15.03 1.26 -13.45
C MET A 83 14.96 1.58 -14.95
N PHE A 84 14.77 2.83 -15.33
CA PHE A 84 14.64 3.23 -16.73
C PHE A 84 15.91 2.99 -17.55
N ASP A 85 17.07 2.92 -16.90
CA ASP A 85 18.36 2.65 -17.57
C ASP A 85 18.46 1.22 -18.13
N TYR A 86 17.59 0.32 -17.69
CA TYR A 86 17.65 -1.12 -18.03
C TYR A 86 16.36 -1.67 -18.64
N VAL A 87 15.39 -0.82 -18.97
CA VAL A 87 14.19 -1.28 -19.67
C VAL A 87 14.52 -1.69 -21.11
N ALA A 88 13.74 -2.60 -21.68
CA ALA A 88 13.85 -3.00 -23.08
C ALA A 88 13.60 -1.78 -24.01
N GLN A 89 14.09 -1.88 -25.26
CA GLN A 89 13.95 -0.80 -26.24
C GLN A 89 12.48 -0.49 -26.58
N ASP A 90 11.61 -1.50 -26.51
CA ASP A 90 10.16 -1.43 -26.74
C ASP A 90 9.36 -1.64 -25.45
N CYS A 91 9.91 -1.20 -24.32
CA CYS A 91 9.30 -1.35 -23.02
C CYS A 91 7.95 -0.63 -22.93
N PHE A 92 6.93 -1.29 -22.37
CA PHE A 92 5.67 -0.64 -22.05
C PHE A 92 5.76 0.02 -20.67
N VAL A 93 5.70 1.36 -20.68
CA VAL A 93 5.87 2.17 -19.46
C VAL A 93 4.51 2.63 -18.96
N VAL A 94 4.20 2.37 -17.68
CA VAL A 94 2.93 2.70 -17.04
C VAL A 94 3.18 3.54 -15.78
N LEU A 95 2.69 4.77 -15.76
CA LEU A 95 2.95 5.73 -14.69
C LEU A 95 1.66 6.37 -14.18
N ASN A 96 1.66 6.73 -12.89
CA ASN A 96 0.56 7.47 -12.29
C ASN A 96 0.57 8.94 -12.73
N GLY A 97 -0.47 9.36 -13.45
CA GLY A 97 -0.63 10.72 -13.96
C GLY A 97 -1.07 11.75 -12.91
N ASP A 98 -1.57 11.30 -11.76
CA ASP A 98 -1.90 12.18 -10.63
C ASP A 98 -0.70 12.40 -9.69
N ASP A 99 0.42 11.72 -9.92
CA ASP A 99 1.66 11.97 -9.18
C ASP A 99 2.42 13.12 -9.83
N ASP A 100 2.70 14.17 -9.06
CA ASP A 100 3.32 15.42 -9.49
C ASP A 100 4.76 15.25 -10.05
N LYS A 101 5.43 14.15 -9.72
CA LYS A 101 6.75 13.80 -10.25
C LYS A 101 6.63 12.96 -11.51
N LEU A 102 5.82 11.91 -11.48
CA LEU A 102 5.69 10.95 -12.58
C LEU A 102 5.06 11.54 -13.82
N ILE A 103 4.10 12.47 -13.70
CA ILE A 103 3.45 13.14 -14.84
C ILE A 103 4.43 13.92 -15.73
N ASN A 104 5.60 14.28 -15.19
CA ASN A 104 6.63 15.00 -15.91
C ASN A 104 7.55 14.09 -16.73
N VAL A 105 7.48 12.78 -16.58
CA VAL A 105 8.22 11.81 -17.39
C VAL A 105 7.57 11.71 -18.77
N LYS A 106 8.23 12.26 -19.78
CA LYS A 106 7.67 12.30 -21.16
C LYS A 106 8.17 11.18 -22.04
N ASP A 107 9.32 10.62 -21.71
CA ASP A 107 9.98 9.59 -22.49
C ASP A 107 10.85 8.71 -21.57
N VAL A 108 10.89 7.43 -21.87
CA VAL A 108 11.78 6.45 -21.23
C VAL A 108 12.43 5.63 -22.34
N ASN A 109 13.67 5.97 -22.71
CA ASN A 109 14.43 5.31 -23.77
C ASN A 109 13.68 5.18 -25.12
N GLY A 110 12.99 6.26 -25.54
CA GLY A 110 12.16 6.29 -26.74
C GLY A 110 10.72 5.80 -26.56
N ASN A 111 10.35 5.34 -25.36
CA ASN A 111 9.00 4.86 -25.04
C ASN A 111 8.18 5.95 -24.34
N GLN A 112 7.02 6.30 -24.90
CA GLN A 112 6.10 7.21 -24.24
C GLN A 112 5.28 6.50 -23.18
N PRO A 113 5.24 7.01 -21.92
CA PRO A 113 4.45 6.41 -20.87
C PRO A 113 2.95 6.45 -21.14
N VAL A 114 2.23 5.39 -20.77
CA VAL A 114 0.79 5.40 -20.61
C VAL A 114 0.47 5.81 -19.17
N PHE A 115 -0.28 6.89 -19.04
CA PHE A 115 -0.67 7.41 -17.73
C PHE A 115 -2.05 6.91 -17.29
N PHE A 116 -2.18 6.62 -16.00
CA PHE A 116 -3.45 6.37 -15.33
C PHE A 116 -3.69 7.39 -14.22
N GLY A 117 -4.95 7.71 -13.95
CA GLY A 117 -5.29 8.70 -12.90
C GLY A 117 -6.76 8.67 -12.52
N VAL A 118 -7.09 9.36 -11.45
CA VAL A 118 -8.46 9.61 -10.96
C VAL A 118 -8.79 11.09 -11.06
N GLU A 119 -7.83 11.94 -10.70
CA GLU A 119 -8.03 13.39 -10.56
C GLU A 119 -7.76 14.14 -11.87
N THR A 120 -6.89 13.61 -12.71
CA THR A 120 -6.51 14.20 -14.00
C THR A 120 -7.08 13.40 -15.17
N ASP A 121 -7.40 14.05 -16.29
CA ASP A 121 -7.86 13.37 -17.50
C ASP A 121 -6.69 12.59 -18.13
N GLN A 122 -6.76 11.27 -17.98
CA GLN A 122 -5.75 10.35 -18.44
C GLN A 122 -6.36 9.32 -19.42
N PRO A 123 -5.54 8.69 -20.29
CA PRO A 123 -6.00 7.60 -21.16
C PRO A 123 -6.63 6.45 -20.41
N VAL A 124 -6.16 6.20 -19.17
CA VAL A 124 -6.73 5.22 -18.25
C VAL A 124 -7.19 5.95 -16.99
N GLN A 125 -8.49 5.97 -16.74
CA GLN A 125 -9.07 6.81 -15.71
C GLN A 125 -10.20 6.10 -14.95
N ALA A 126 -10.23 6.26 -13.62
CA ALA A 126 -11.42 5.92 -12.85
C ALA A 126 -12.41 7.09 -12.89
N VAL A 127 -13.40 7.00 -13.79
CA VAL A 127 -14.36 8.09 -14.06
C VAL A 127 -15.49 8.16 -13.03
N GLU A 128 -15.79 7.06 -12.38
CA GLU A 128 -16.78 6.96 -11.28
C GLU A 128 -16.26 5.97 -10.25
N TYR A 129 -16.42 6.28 -8.96
CA TYR A 129 -16.11 5.35 -7.88
C TYR A 129 -16.93 5.62 -6.63
N SER A 130 -17.18 4.57 -5.85
CA SER A 130 -17.85 4.64 -4.56
C SER A 130 -17.24 3.67 -3.57
N ALA A 131 -16.87 4.19 -2.40
CA ALA A 131 -16.39 3.35 -1.31
C ALA A 131 -17.54 2.52 -0.73
N MET A 132 -17.27 1.25 -0.47
CA MET A 132 -18.19 0.29 0.15
C MET A 132 -17.74 -0.02 1.60
N GLY A 133 -17.27 1.01 2.29
CA GLY A 133 -16.69 0.87 3.63
C GLY A 133 -15.47 -0.04 3.63
N ILE A 134 -15.41 -0.94 4.58
CA ILE A 134 -14.33 -1.94 4.70
C ILE A 134 -14.41 -3.08 3.66
N HIS A 135 -15.47 -3.10 2.83
CA HIS A 135 -15.69 -4.16 1.83
C HIS A 135 -15.07 -3.84 0.47
N GLY A 136 -14.37 -2.70 0.35
CA GLY A 136 -13.67 -2.33 -0.87
C GLY A 136 -14.28 -1.12 -1.58
N THR A 137 -14.10 -1.06 -2.90
CA THR A 137 -14.51 0.08 -3.71
C THR A 137 -15.11 -0.39 -5.04
N ARG A 138 -16.28 0.10 -5.38
CA ARG A 138 -16.83 -0.03 -6.73
C ARG A 138 -16.22 1.07 -7.60
N ALA A 139 -15.74 0.73 -8.79
CA ALA A 139 -15.16 1.68 -9.72
C ALA A 139 -15.58 1.41 -11.15
N LYS A 140 -15.71 2.47 -11.93
CA LYS A 140 -15.83 2.44 -13.38
C LYS A 140 -14.53 2.96 -13.98
N ILE A 141 -13.80 2.07 -14.62
CA ILE A 141 -12.50 2.36 -15.20
C ILE A 141 -12.65 2.50 -16.71
N LYS A 142 -12.24 3.65 -17.23
CA LYS A 142 -12.07 3.93 -18.66
C LYS A 142 -10.66 3.52 -19.06
N TYR A 143 -10.54 2.81 -20.18
CA TYR A 143 -9.30 2.52 -20.87
C TYR A 143 -9.45 3.01 -22.30
N PHE A 144 -8.89 4.18 -22.62
CA PHE A 144 -9.11 4.90 -23.88
C PHE A 144 -10.62 5.09 -24.17
N ASP A 145 -11.15 4.42 -25.17
CA ASP A 145 -12.55 4.47 -25.60
C ASP A 145 -13.45 3.40 -24.94
N LYS A 146 -12.88 2.46 -24.19
CA LYS A 146 -13.60 1.38 -23.53
C LYS A 146 -13.78 1.64 -22.04
N THR A 147 -14.81 1.05 -21.45
CA THR A 147 -15.06 1.14 -20.01
C THR A 147 -15.40 -0.22 -19.43
N MET A 148 -15.04 -0.45 -18.17
CA MET A 148 -15.48 -1.58 -17.37
C MET A 148 -15.93 -1.12 -15.99
N GLU A 149 -16.92 -1.78 -15.42
CA GLU A 149 -17.30 -1.65 -14.01
C GLU A 149 -16.71 -2.81 -13.22
N THR A 150 -16.06 -2.50 -12.12
CA THR A 150 -15.42 -3.51 -11.28
C THR A 150 -15.68 -3.26 -9.80
N MET A 151 -15.53 -4.31 -9.00
CA MET A 151 -15.50 -4.27 -7.55
C MET A 151 -14.11 -4.65 -7.06
N ILE A 152 -13.41 -3.70 -6.47
CA ILE A 152 -12.10 -3.89 -5.87
C ILE A 152 -12.32 -4.32 -4.42
N PRO A 153 -12.05 -5.58 -4.03
CA PRO A 153 -12.47 -6.11 -2.73
C PRO A 153 -11.58 -5.65 -1.56
N ILE A 154 -10.44 -5.04 -1.85
CA ILE A 154 -9.55 -4.50 -0.83
C ILE A 154 -9.87 -3.01 -0.65
N PRO A 155 -10.21 -2.55 0.58
CA PRO A 155 -10.57 -1.17 0.80
C PRO A 155 -9.39 -0.22 0.69
N GLY A 156 -9.71 1.03 0.40
CA GLY A 156 -8.74 2.12 0.30
C GLY A 156 -8.70 2.73 -1.10
N PHE A 157 -8.71 4.06 -1.13
CA PHE A 157 -8.71 4.84 -2.38
C PHE A 157 -7.52 4.51 -3.30
N HIS A 158 -6.35 4.26 -2.72
CA HIS A 158 -5.15 3.85 -3.46
C HIS A 158 -5.31 2.55 -4.25
N MET A 159 -6.26 1.69 -3.88
CA MET A 159 -6.52 0.45 -4.61
C MET A 159 -7.16 0.70 -5.98
N ILE A 160 -7.80 1.86 -6.19
CA ILE A 160 -8.30 2.28 -7.51
C ILE A 160 -7.12 2.48 -8.47
N TYR A 161 -6.05 3.14 -8.02
CA TYR A 161 -4.82 3.32 -8.80
C TYR A 161 -4.17 1.99 -9.16
N ASN A 162 -4.11 1.06 -8.21
CA ASN A 162 -3.57 -0.28 -8.47
C ASN A 162 -4.42 -1.05 -9.49
N ALA A 163 -5.75 -0.92 -9.45
CA ALA A 163 -6.65 -1.52 -10.42
C ALA A 163 -6.46 -0.93 -11.83
N MET A 164 -6.25 0.39 -11.93
CA MET A 164 -5.97 1.05 -13.22
C MET A 164 -4.61 0.61 -13.78
N ALA A 165 -3.55 0.57 -12.97
CA ALA A 165 -2.25 0.05 -13.37
C ALA A 165 -2.35 -1.40 -13.87
N ALA A 166 -3.08 -2.26 -13.16
CA ALA A 166 -3.35 -3.64 -13.59
C ALA A 166 -4.14 -3.70 -14.90
N THR A 167 -5.08 -2.76 -15.11
CA THR A 167 -5.84 -2.65 -16.37
C THR A 167 -4.92 -2.32 -17.54
N CYS A 168 -4.00 -1.35 -17.38
CA CYS A 168 -3.01 -1.02 -18.40
C CYS A 168 -2.21 -2.26 -18.83
N ILE A 169 -1.69 -2.99 -17.85
CA ILE A 169 -0.85 -4.17 -18.09
C ILE A 169 -1.67 -5.30 -18.72
N GLY A 170 -2.86 -5.57 -18.18
CA GLY A 170 -3.74 -6.63 -18.69
C GLY A 170 -4.08 -6.42 -20.17
N VAL A 171 -4.48 -5.20 -20.56
CA VAL A 171 -4.79 -4.89 -21.96
C VAL A 171 -3.54 -4.95 -22.84
N HIS A 172 -2.38 -4.49 -22.37
CA HIS A 172 -1.11 -4.61 -23.11
C HIS A 172 -0.79 -6.07 -23.46
N PHE A 173 -1.03 -7.00 -22.54
CA PHE A 173 -0.88 -8.45 -22.79
C PHE A 173 -2.10 -9.09 -23.48
N GLY A 174 -3.02 -8.31 -24.03
CA GLY A 174 -4.16 -8.79 -24.81
C GLY A 174 -5.24 -9.49 -23.96
N MET A 175 -5.37 -9.16 -22.69
CA MET A 175 -6.53 -9.55 -21.88
C MET A 175 -7.76 -8.73 -22.28
N THR A 176 -8.93 -9.35 -22.21
CA THR A 176 -10.20 -8.61 -22.33
C THR A 176 -10.53 -7.89 -21.04
N LEU A 177 -11.37 -6.86 -21.09
CA LEU A 177 -11.80 -6.13 -19.88
C LEU A 177 -12.55 -7.04 -18.90
N GLU A 178 -13.27 -8.06 -19.40
CA GLU A 178 -13.93 -9.07 -18.58
C GLU A 178 -12.95 -9.98 -17.84
N GLU A 179 -11.84 -10.35 -18.49
CA GLU A 179 -10.76 -11.13 -17.84
C GLU A 179 -10.08 -10.29 -16.76
N ILE A 180 -9.86 -9.00 -17.02
CA ILE A 180 -9.27 -8.06 -16.07
C ILE A 180 -10.23 -7.82 -14.87
N ASP A 181 -11.52 -7.61 -15.13
CA ASP A 181 -12.55 -7.46 -14.07
C ASP A 181 -12.57 -8.70 -13.16
N ARG A 182 -12.57 -9.91 -13.72
CA ARG A 182 -12.49 -11.13 -12.90
C ARG A 182 -11.23 -11.16 -12.04
N GLY A 183 -10.07 -10.80 -12.60
CA GLY A 183 -8.81 -10.74 -11.86
C GLY A 183 -8.85 -9.75 -10.71
N ILE A 184 -9.43 -8.56 -10.93
CA ILE A 184 -9.58 -7.52 -9.90
C ILE A 184 -10.52 -8.00 -8.78
N ARG A 185 -11.69 -8.57 -9.13
CA ARG A 185 -12.65 -9.10 -8.14
C ARG A 185 -12.11 -10.26 -7.32
N ASN A 186 -11.19 -11.02 -7.88
CA ASN A 186 -10.55 -12.16 -7.22
C ASN A 186 -9.35 -11.78 -6.33
N LEU A 187 -9.00 -10.48 -6.22
CA LEU A 187 -7.94 -10.03 -5.35
C LEU A 187 -8.17 -10.46 -3.91
N LYS A 188 -7.11 -10.94 -3.27
CA LYS A 188 -7.10 -11.25 -1.85
C LYS A 188 -6.05 -10.42 -1.16
N ALA A 189 -6.42 -9.85 -0.01
CA ALA A 189 -5.46 -9.16 0.83
C ALA A 189 -4.36 -10.13 1.30
N ILE A 190 -3.14 -9.63 1.35
CA ILE A 190 -2.01 -10.33 1.94
C ILE A 190 -1.96 -9.95 3.42
N GLY A 191 -1.66 -10.91 4.30
CA GLY A 191 -1.58 -10.65 5.74
C GLY A 191 -0.69 -9.45 6.06
N GLY A 192 -1.16 -8.58 6.95
CA GLY A 192 -0.50 -7.34 7.31
C GLY A 192 -0.69 -6.19 6.31
N ARG A 193 -1.50 -6.36 5.25
CA ARG A 193 -1.78 -5.31 4.24
C ARG A 193 -3.28 -5.22 3.98
N ASN A 194 -3.97 -4.36 4.73
CA ASN A 194 -5.44 -4.20 4.68
C ASN A 194 -6.19 -5.54 4.71
N ASN A 195 -5.68 -6.50 5.46
CA ASN A 195 -6.29 -7.81 5.61
C ASN A 195 -7.37 -7.74 6.68
N ILE A 196 -8.63 -7.91 6.28
CA ILE A 196 -9.79 -7.78 7.16
C ILE A 196 -10.31 -9.15 7.54
N PHE A 197 -10.52 -9.33 8.84
CA PHE A 197 -11.12 -10.54 9.40
C PHE A 197 -11.89 -10.22 10.69
N THR A 198 -12.78 -11.13 11.10
CA THR A 198 -13.52 -11.01 12.35
C THR A 198 -13.12 -12.12 13.30
N SER A 199 -12.88 -11.79 14.57
CA SER A 199 -12.56 -12.73 15.65
C SER A 199 -13.17 -12.24 16.97
N GLY A 200 -13.87 -13.11 17.69
CA GLY A 200 -14.52 -12.75 18.96
C GLY A 200 -15.53 -11.58 18.85
N GLY A 201 -16.15 -11.39 17.69
CA GLY A 201 -17.06 -10.27 17.44
C GLY A 201 -16.35 -8.93 17.14
N ILE A 202 -15.02 -8.91 17.05
CA ILE A 202 -14.21 -7.75 16.70
C ILE A 202 -13.80 -7.87 15.24
N THR A 203 -14.03 -6.83 14.45
CA THR A 203 -13.51 -6.72 13.08
C THR A 203 -12.13 -6.09 13.12
N VAL A 204 -11.12 -6.76 12.57
CA VAL A 204 -9.74 -6.29 12.56
C VAL A 204 -9.32 -5.92 11.14
N ILE A 205 -8.80 -4.72 10.99
CA ILE A 205 -8.07 -4.24 9.80
C ILE A 205 -6.58 -4.43 10.11
N ASP A 206 -6.04 -5.58 9.70
CA ASP A 206 -4.63 -5.92 9.85
C ASP A 206 -3.82 -5.24 8.74
N ASP A 207 -3.17 -4.14 9.08
CA ASP A 207 -2.30 -3.38 8.16
C ASP A 207 -0.92 -3.11 8.80
N CYS A 208 -0.43 -4.10 9.55
CA CYS A 208 0.77 -4.01 10.40
C CYS A 208 2.07 -4.42 9.69
N TYR A 209 2.07 -4.62 8.37
CA TYR A 209 3.28 -5.00 7.64
C TYR A 209 4.33 -3.88 7.63
N ASN A 210 3.92 -2.65 7.35
CA ASN A 210 4.79 -1.46 7.41
C ASN A 210 3.95 -0.18 7.54
N ALA A 211 4.58 0.94 7.90
CA ALA A 211 3.92 2.21 8.06
C ALA A 211 4.79 3.36 7.56
N ASN A 212 4.15 4.30 6.87
CA ASN A 212 4.64 5.62 6.55
C ASN A 212 3.45 6.61 6.62
N PRO A 213 3.65 7.93 6.61
CA PRO A 213 2.58 8.90 6.79
C PRO A 213 1.40 8.71 5.83
N MET A 214 1.66 8.52 4.53
CA MET A 214 0.61 8.34 3.52
C MET A 214 -0.20 7.06 3.75
N SER A 215 0.47 5.95 4.06
CA SER A 215 -0.21 4.68 4.33
C SER A 215 -0.99 4.70 5.64
N MET A 216 -0.51 5.40 6.67
CA MET A 216 -1.24 5.62 7.93
C MET A 216 -2.54 6.38 7.67
N GLU A 217 -2.46 7.50 6.95
CA GLU A 217 -3.62 8.29 6.56
C GLU A 217 -4.65 7.46 5.77
N ALA A 218 -4.19 6.71 4.76
CA ALA A 218 -5.04 5.84 3.96
C ALA A 218 -5.79 4.81 4.82
N SER A 219 -5.10 4.15 5.75
CA SER A 219 -5.71 3.15 6.63
C SER A 219 -6.67 3.76 7.64
N LEU A 220 -6.36 4.94 8.17
CA LEU A 220 -7.26 5.69 9.05
C LEU A 220 -8.55 6.11 8.32
N LYS A 221 -8.46 6.51 7.05
CA LYS A 221 -9.63 6.80 6.21
C LYS A 221 -10.47 5.56 5.96
N VAL A 222 -9.87 4.39 5.82
CA VAL A 222 -10.59 3.10 5.73
C VAL A 222 -11.32 2.81 7.04
N LEU A 223 -10.65 2.91 8.19
CA LEU A 223 -11.27 2.72 9.50
C LEU A 223 -12.44 3.68 9.70
N ASN A 224 -12.30 4.94 9.28
CA ASN A 224 -13.36 5.96 9.43
C ASN A 224 -14.66 5.59 8.69
N GLN A 225 -14.59 4.76 7.65
CA GLN A 225 -15.74 4.27 6.88
C GLN A 225 -16.40 3.03 7.51
N ALA A 226 -15.79 2.45 8.54
CA ALA A 226 -16.36 1.30 9.23
C ALA A 226 -17.59 1.67 10.05
N GLU A 227 -18.46 0.68 10.27
CA GLU A 227 -19.58 0.79 11.19
C GLU A 227 -19.15 0.50 12.64
N GLY A 228 -19.98 0.88 13.60
CA GLY A 228 -19.74 0.64 15.02
C GLY A 228 -18.64 1.52 15.62
N ARG A 229 -18.07 1.04 16.74
CA ARG A 229 -16.97 1.72 17.44
C ARG A 229 -15.65 1.49 16.72
N LYS A 230 -14.92 2.57 16.47
CA LYS A 230 -13.69 2.62 15.67
C LYS A 230 -12.49 2.83 16.56
N VAL A 231 -11.61 1.86 16.57
CA VAL A 231 -10.39 1.84 17.39
C VAL A 231 -9.16 1.82 16.48
N ALA A 232 -8.26 2.78 16.64
CA ALA A 232 -6.99 2.80 15.94
C ALA A 232 -5.85 2.45 16.90
N ILE A 233 -5.09 1.39 16.60
CA ILE A 233 -3.87 1.00 17.32
C ILE A 233 -2.69 1.31 16.40
N LEU A 234 -1.98 2.40 16.69
CA LEU A 234 -0.96 2.98 15.84
C LEU A 234 0.41 2.93 16.51
N GLY A 235 1.39 2.40 15.80
CA GLY A 235 2.77 2.37 16.28
C GLY A 235 3.68 3.38 15.58
N SER A 236 4.95 3.40 16.00
CA SER A 236 5.97 4.25 15.40
C SER A 236 6.21 3.89 13.93
N MET A 237 6.50 4.93 13.15
CA MET A 237 6.98 4.84 11.77
C MET A 237 8.49 5.04 11.74
N PHE A 238 9.23 4.16 11.08
CA PHE A 238 10.70 4.24 11.01
C PHE A 238 11.16 4.79 9.66
N GLU A 239 12.45 5.12 9.56
CA GLU A 239 13.14 5.58 8.35
C GLU A 239 12.59 6.90 7.77
N LEU A 240 12.09 7.78 8.63
CA LEU A 240 11.53 9.08 8.22
C LEU A 240 12.55 10.24 8.30
N GLY A 241 13.75 9.99 8.83
CA GLY A 241 14.81 10.97 8.96
C GLY A 241 14.47 12.11 9.95
N GLU A 242 15.07 13.27 9.75
CA GLU A 242 14.97 14.39 10.69
C GLU A 242 13.55 14.89 10.97
N LYS A 243 12.61 14.64 10.06
CA LYS A 243 11.20 15.07 10.18
C LYS A 243 10.30 14.04 10.87
N GLU A 244 10.85 12.97 11.42
CA GLU A 244 10.06 11.86 11.98
C GLU A 244 9.00 12.32 12.98
N LYS A 245 9.35 13.21 13.93
CA LYS A 245 8.40 13.72 14.95
C LYS A 245 7.26 14.50 14.35
N GLU A 246 7.56 15.39 13.41
CA GLU A 246 6.56 16.19 12.71
C GLU A 246 5.62 15.31 11.89
N LEU A 247 6.16 14.32 11.16
CA LEU A 247 5.37 13.39 10.35
C LEU A 247 4.46 12.50 11.22
N HIS A 248 4.91 12.08 12.40
CA HIS A 248 4.06 11.38 13.37
C HIS A 248 2.93 12.29 13.87
N ARG A 249 3.24 13.55 14.22
CA ARG A 249 2.24 14.51 14.65
C ARG A 249 1.19 14.78 13.57
N GLN A 250 1.58 14.88 12.32
CA GLN A 250 0.65 15.04 11.18
C GLN A 250 -0.33 13.86 11.08
N VAL A 251 0.12 12.62 11.25
CA VAL A 251 -0.77 11.45 11.33
C VAL A 251 -1.78 11.59 12.47
N GLY A 252 -1.33 12.07 13.63
CA GLY A 252 -2.22 12.35 14.76
C GLY A 252 -3.27 13.42 14.43
N LEU A 253 -2.88 14.48 13.73
CA LEU A 253 -3.82 15.52 13.26
C LEU A 253 -4.84 14.95 12.26
N VAL A 254 -4.42 14.07 11.36
CA VAL A 254 -5.37 13.35 10.50
C VAL A 254 -6.37 12.55 11.34
N ALA A 255 -5.89 11.77 12.31
CA ALA A 255 -6.77 10.98 13.20
C ALA A 255 -7.75 11.87 13.96
N SER A 256 -7.34 13.06 14.40
CA SER A 256 -8.19 14.01 15.11
C SER A 256 -9.34 14.57 14.29
N GLY A 257 -9.18 14.64 12.97
CA GLY A 257 -10.21 15.08 12.01
C GLY A 257 -11.22 14.00 11.62
N LEU A 258 -11.00 12.75 12.05
CA LEU A 258 -11.84 11.60 11.71
C LEU A 258 -12.80 11.26 12.86
N ASN A 259 -13.86 10.52 12.53
CA ASN A 259 -14.84 10.07 13.53
C ASN A 259 -14.39 8.75 14.15
N LEU A 260 -13.32 8.79 14.94
CA LEU A 260 -12.79 7.68 15.71
C LEU A 260 -13.25 7.76 17.16
N ASP A 261 -13.36 6.60 17.82
CA ASP A 261 -13.76 6.53 19.23
C ASP A 261 -12.57 6.38 20.18
N LEU A 262 -11.54 5.65 19.74
CA LEU A 262 -10.32 5.40 20.53
C LEU A 262 -9.10 5.35 19.63
N VAL A 263 -8.05 6.06 20.04
CA VAL A 263 -6.73 6.03 19.39
C VAL A 263 -5.70 5.60 20.41
N ILE A 264 -5.05 4.48 20.18
CA ILE A 264 -4.00 3.91 21.03
C ILE A 264 -2.68 4.05 20.29
N CYS A 265 -1.76 4.81 20.85
CA CYS A 265 -0.45 5.09 20.29
C CYS A 265 0.62 4.32 21.07
N ILE A 266 1.48 3.56 20.37
CA ILE A 266 2.44 2.66 21.01
C ILE A 266 3.85 2.89 20.42
N GLY A 267 4.81 3.14 21.29
CA GLY A 267 6.21 3.36 20.95
C GLY A 267 6.62 4.82 21.08
N GLU A 268 7.92 5.06 21.21
CA GLU A 268 8.49 6.38 21.51
C GLU A 268 8.00 7.47 20.53
N LEU A 269 8.16 7.25 19.23
CA LEU A 269 7.74 8.22 18.21
C LEU A 269 6.21 8.34 18.09
N ALA A 270 5.46 7.29 18.44
CA ALA A 270 4.01 7.32 18.44
C ALA A 270 3.44 8.28 19.51
N PHE A 271 4.24 8.74 20.45
CA PHE A 271 3.90 9.85 21.35
C PHE A 271 3.45 11.09 20.56
N HIS A 272 4.11 11.42 19.47
CA HIS A 272 3.75 12.56 18.62
C HIS A 272 2.44 12.34 17.84
N ILE A 273 2.08 11.07 17.52
CA ILE A 273 0.75 10.75 17.00
C ILE A 273 -0.30 11.08 18.08
N ALA A 274 -0.05 10.65 19.32
CA ALA A 274 -0.97 10.93 20.43
C ALA A 274 -1.16 12.43 20.67
N GLU A 275 -0.08 13.22 20.60
CA GLU A 275 -0.17 14.68 20.72
C GLU A 275 -1.10 15.29 19.64
N GLY A 276 -0.94 14.89 18.39
CA GLY A 276 -1.78 15.34 17.28
C GLY A 276 -3.23 14.90 17.42
N ALA A 277 -3.46 13.64 17.83
CA ALA A 277 -4.78 13.04 17.96
C ALA A 277 -5.63 13.66 19.09
N LYS A 278 -5.02 14.17 20.16
CA LYS A 278 -5.71 14.83 21.29
C LYS A 278 -6.57 16.03 20.89
N ASN A 279 -6.36 16.58 19.70
CA ASN A 279 -7.19 17.68 19.19
C ASN A 279 -8.57 17.23 18.67
N GLY A 280 -8.80 15.92 18.58
CA GLY A 280 -10.04 15.31 18.10
C GLY A 280 -11.03 14.94 19.21
N LYS A 281 -12.04 14.16 18.83
CA LYS A 281 -13.08 13.68 19.76
C LYS A 281 -12.75 12.31 20.37
N ALA A 282 -11.82 11.57 19.76
CA ALA A 282 -11.44 10.24 20.21
C ALA A 282 -10.76 10.30 21.59
N GLU A 283 -11.01 9.30 22.42
CA GLU A 283 -10.15 9.00 23.56
C GLU A 283 -8.76 8.66 23.04
N VAL A 284 -7.69 9.20 23.65
CA VAL A 284 -6.31 8.95 23.22
C VAL A 284 -5.51 8.34 24.37
N LEU A 285 -5.00 7.16 24.14
CA LEU A 285 -4.12 6.43 25.06
C LEU A 285 -2.71 6.34 24.47
N TYR A 286 -1.71 6.39 25.32
CA TYR A 286 -0.31 6.25 24.92
C TYR A 286 0.41 5.21 25.79
N PHE A 287 1.15 4.34 25.13
CA PHE A 287 2.02 3.35 25.75
C PHE A 287 3.42 3.50 25.15
N GLU A 288 4.42 3.69 25.99
CA GLU A 288 5.81 3.78 25.51
C GLU A 288 6.30 2.42 25.01
N LYS A 289 5.91 1.33 25.69
CA LYS A 289 6.30 -0.04 25.35
C LYS A 289 5.09 -0.85 24.87
N LYS A 290 5.29 -1.65 23.85
CA LYS A 290 4.26 -2.54 23.31
C LYS A 290 3.82 -3.59 24.35
N GLU A 291 4.75 -4.10 25.12
CA GLU A 291 4.54 -5.15 26.12
C GLU A 291 3.53 -4.71 27.19
N ASP A 292 3.58 -3.44 27.60
CA ASP A 292 2.65 -2.89 28.59
C ASP A 292 1.22 -2.89 28.04
N PHE A 293 1.04 -2.41 26.80
CA PHE A 293 -0.26 -2.46 26.13
C PHE A 293 -0.72 -3.90 25.88
N GLU A 294 0.18 -4.79 25.43
CA GLU A 294 -0.15 -6.16 25.04
C GLU A 294 -0.79 -6.94 26.20
N THR A 295 -0.37 -6.68 27.45
CA THR A 295 -0.96 -7.32 28.63
C THR A 295 -2.40 -6.87 28.89
N GLU A 296 -2.73 -5.61 28.60
CA GLU A 296 -4.02 -4.98 28.89
C GLU A 296 -4.94 -4.86 27.67
N MET A 297 -4.46 -5.19 26.47
CA MET A 297 -5.11 -4.91 25.19
C MET A 297 -6.59 -5.27 25.15
N LEU A 298 -6.95 -6.44 25.67
CA LEU A 298 -8.33 -6.94 25.63
C LEU A 298 -9.30 -6.16 26.53
N GLN A 299 -8.80 -5.34 27.47
CA GLN A 299 -9.65 -4.47 28.29
C GLN A 299 -10.18 -3.27 27.50
N TYR A 300 -9.46 -2.87 26.45
CA TYR A 300 -9.82 -1.73 25.61
C TYR A 300 -10.70 -2.11 24.41
N LEU A 301 -10.80 -3.40 24.09
CA LEU A 301 -11.53 -3.93 22.95
C LEU A 301 -12.78 -4.68 23.39
N LYS A 302 -13.86 -4.55 22.59
CA LYS A 302 -15.13 -5.22 22.86
C LYS A 302 -15.79 -5.70 21.57
N PRO A 303 -16.69 -6.70 21.63
CA PRO A 303 -17.49 -7.11 20.49
C PRO A 303 -18.22 -5.90 19.85
N GLY A 304 -18.24 -5.84 18.54
CA GLY A 304 -18.76 -4.71 17.75
C GLY A 304 -17.73 -3.66 17.39
N ASP A 305 -16.48 -3.75 17.89
CA ASP A 305 -15.42 -2.85 17.49
C ASP A 305 -14.90 -3.19 16.09
N THR A 306 -14.54 -2.13 15.33
CA THR A 306 -13.64 -2.24 14.18
C THR A 306 -12.29 -1.66 14.59
N VAL A 307 -11.24 -2.47 14.51
CA VAL A 307 -9.90 -2.17 15.03
C VAL A 307 -8.89 -2.14 13.88
N LEU A 308 -8.26 -0.98 13.64
CA LEU A 308 -7.09 -0.85 12.78
C LEU A 308 -5.82 -1.11 13.59
N ILE A 309 -4.94 -1.96 13.07
CA ILE A 309 -3.61 -2.22 13.66
C ILE A 309 -2.55 -1.89 12.62
N LYS A 310 -1.73 -0.85 12.89
CA LYS A 310 -0.72 -0.39 11.94
C LYS A 310 0.53 0.19 12.61
N ALA A 311 1.70 -0.29 12.16
CA ALA A 311 3.02 0.18 12.59
C ALA A 311 4.09 -0.19 11.57
N SER A 312 5.29 0.36 11.70
CA SER A 312 6.46 -0.14 10.99
C SER A 312 6.76 -1.59 11.36
N ASN A 313 7.32 -2.35 10.41
CA ASN A 313 7.57 -3.79 10.54
C ASN A 313 8.38 -4.13 11.81
N GLY A 314 9.38 -3.32 12.14
CA GLY A 314 10.21 -3.49 13.33
C GLY A 314 9.45 -3.45 14.66
N MET A 315 8.24 -2.86 14.70
CA MET A 315 7.37 -2.86 15.89
C MET A 315 6.73 -4.22 16.17
N LYS A 316 6.71 -5.13 15.18
CA LYS A 316 6.16 -6.50 15.29
C LYS A 316 4.69 -6.53 15.75
N PHE A 317 3.85 -5.63 15.23
CA PHE A 317 2.43 -5.56 15.61
C PHE A 317 1.59 -6.77 15.17
N ASN A 318 2.17 -7.65 14.35
CA ASN A 318 1.59 -8.96 14.07
C ASN A 318 1.33 -9.79 15.33
N THR A 319 2.06 -9.58 16.44
CA THR A 319 1.78 -10.21 17.74
C THR A 319 0.42 -9.78 18.27
N LEU A 320 0.08 -8.49 18.19
CA LEU A 320 -1.21 -7.95 18.59
C LEU A 320 -2.36 -8.55 17.76
N VAL A 321 -2.16 -8.64 16.45
CA VAL A 321 -3.11 -9.27 15.51
C VAL A 321 -3.35 -10.73 15.88
N ASN A 322 -2.29 -11.49 16.16
CA ASN A 322 -2.37 -12.90 16.53
C ASN A 322 -3.08 -13.09 17.87
N ARG A 323 -2.89 -12.18 18.82
CA ARG A 323 -3.57 -12.22 20.12
C ARG A 323 -5.09 -12.07 19.98
N ILE A 324 -5.56 -11.15 19.09
CA ILE A 324 -7.00 -11.04 18.80
C ILE A 324 -7.52 -12.31 18.12
N LYS A 325 -6.71 -12.95 17.26
CA LYS A 325 -7.07 -14.23 16.62
C LYS A 325 -7.15 -15.41 17.59
N GLY A 326 -6.76 -15.22 18.87
CA GLY A 326 -6.68 -16.29 19.86
C GLY A 326 -5.54 -17.27 19.57
N LYS A 327 -4.54 -16.86 18.79
CA LYS A 327 -3.32 -17.64 18.55
C LYS A 327 -2.25 -17.13 19.51
N GLU A 328 -1.90 -17.94 20.51
CA GLU A 328 -0.69 -17.71 21.28
C GLU A 328 0.51 -17.70 20.33
N THR A 329 1.38 -16.72 20.50
CA THR A 329 2.68 -16.69 19.81
C THR A 329 3.51 -17.85 20.33
N LEU A 330 3.83 -18.79 19.45
CA LEU A 330 4.89 -19.77 19.70
C LEU A 330 6.25 -19.06 19.63
#